data_b100936edc0d606eea421b04070f680c
#
_entry.id   b100936edc0d606eea421b04070f680c
#
_cell.length_a   1.000
_cell.length_b   1.000
_cell.length_c   1.000
_cell.angle_alpha   90.00
_cell.angle_beta   90.00
_cell.angle_gamma   90.00
#
_symmetry.space_group_name_H-M   'P 1'
#
loop_
_entity.id
_entity.type
_entity.pdbx_description
1 polymer ?
#
loop_
_entity_poly.entity_id
_entity_poly.type
_entity_poly.pdbx_seq_one_letter_code
_entity_poly.pdbx_strand_id
1 'polypeptide(L)'
;RQGANIAFTDLRYDEIAQETEKEIAALGVKAKMFASNAADFAATNATVDEIVKEFGRVDILVNNAGITKDTLLMRMSEEQWDAVINVNLKSVFNFTKAVSAIMLRQKSGSIISMSSVVGVSGNAGQANYAASKAGIIGFTKSVAKELGSRNIRANAVAPGFIITDMTAQLSEDVRKEWAA
;
A
#
# COMPACT_ATOMS: atom_id res chain seq x y z
N ARG A 1 -4.43 -5.81 18.27
CA ARG A 1 -4.92 -5.36 19.59
C ARG A 1 -6.39 -4.92 19.56
N GLN A 2 -6.96 -4.66 18.37
CA GLN A 2 -8.37 -4.28 18.20
C GLN A 2 -9.26 -5.46 17.72
N GLY A 3 -8.74 -6.68 17.70
CA GLY A 3 -9.49 -7.89 17.37
C GLY A 3 -9.69 -8.15 15.86
N ALA A 4 -9.05 -7.40 14.98
CA ALA A 4 -9.13 -7.66 13.55
C ALA A 4 -8.27 -8.88 13.16
N ASN A 5 -8.82 -9.78 12.36
CA ASN A 5 -8.03 -10.80 11.67
C ASN A 5 -7.20 -10.15 10.56
N ILE A 6 -5.98 -10.63 10.34
CA ILE A 6 -5.02 -10.00 9.43
C ILE A 6 -4.57 -10.97 8.34
N ALA A 7 -4.85 -10.62 7.10
CA ALA A 7 -4.15 -11.16 5.94
C ALA A 7 -3.13 -10.11 5.48
N PHE A 8 -1.88 -10.49 5.29
CA PHE A 8 -0.88 -9.58 4.74
C PHE A 8 -0.11 -10.23 3.62
N THR A 9 0.47 -9.41 2.74
CA THR A 9 1.19 -9.89 1.56
C THR A 9 2.61 -9.34 1.53
N ASP A 10 3.54 -10.16 1.10
CA ASP A 10 4.90 -9.77 0.75
C ASP A 10 5.37 -10.59 -0.47
N LEU A 11 6.49 -10.22 -1.07
CA LEU A 11 7.07 -10.97 -2.20
C LEU A 11 7.47 -12.39 -1.82
N ARG A 12 7.88 -12.62 -0.57
CA ARG A 12 8.39 -13.90 -0.09
C ARG A 12 7.85 -14.23 1.29
N TYR A 13 7.61 -15.51 1.52
CA TYR A 13 7.31 -16.04 2.85
C TYR A 13 8.64 -16.45 3.53
N ASP A 14 9.41 -15.44 3.93
CA ASP A 14 10.69 -15.61 4.61
C ASP A 14 10.54 -15.64 6.16
N GLU A 15 11.66 -15.69 6.87
CA GLU A 15 11.67 -15.75 8.34
C GLU A 15 11.02 -14.53 8.98
N ILE A 16 11.20 -13.32 8.38
CA ILE A 16 10.60 -12.08 8.88
C ILE A 16 9.07 -12.13 8.74
N ALA A 17 8.59 -12.59 7.59
CA ALA A 17 7.16 -12.75 7.37
C ALA A 17 6.53 -13.79 8.31
N GLN A 18 7.22 -14.91 8.57
CA GLN A 18 6.79 -15.93 9.53
C GLN A 18 6.74 -15.40 10.97
N GLU A 19 7.74 -14.63 11.37
CA GLU A 19 7.75 -14.02 12.71
C GLU A 19 6.63 -13.00 12.86
N THR A 20 6.43 -12.13 11.86
CA THR A 20 5.31 -11.19 11.83
C THR A 20 3.96 -11.88 11.96
N GLU A 21 3.76 -13.02 11.25
CA GLU A 21 2.54 -13.81 11.34
C GLU A 21 2.33 -14.35 12.77
N LYS A 22 3.37 -14.88 13.41
CA LYS A 22 3.33 -15.37 14.80
C LYS A 22 3.05 -14.25 15.80
N GLU A 23 3.72 -13.12 15.67
CA GLU A 23 3.49 -11.95 16.53
C GLU A 23 2.05 -11.46 16.48
N ILE A 24 1.46 -11.39 15.28
CA ILE A 24 0.07 -10.98 15.11
C ILE A 24 -0.87 -12.04 15.70
N ALA A 25 -0.62 -13.33 15.45
CA ALA A 25 -1.42 -14.42 15.98
C ALA A 25 -1.39 -14.49 17.52
N ALA A 26 -0.25 -14.13 18.13
CA ALA A 26 -0.11 -14.05 19.58
C ALA A 26 -1.02 -12.99 20.24
N LEU A 27 -1.56 -12.04 19.45
CA LEU A 27 -2.58 -11.08 19.91
C LEU A 27 -4.00 -11.67 19.99
N GLY A 28 -4.16 -12.97 19.71
CA GLY A 28 -5.45 -13.69 19.80
C GLY A 28 -6.34 -13.51 18.57
N VAL A 29 -5.77 -13.14 17.43
CA VAL A 29 -6.49 -13.00 16.16
C VAL A 29 -5.94 -13.96 15.11
N LYS A 30 -6.72 -14.28 14.09
CA LYS A 30 -6.22 -15.02 12.93
C LYS A 30 -5.28 -14.15 12.12
N ALA A 31 -4.07 -14.64 11.87
CA ALA A 31 -3.07 -14.01 11.02
C ALA A 31 -2.65 -15.00 9.93
N LYS A 32 -2.45 -14.51 8.70
CA LYS A 32 -1.87 -15.31 7.62
C LYS A 32 -1.19 -14.43 6.58
N MET A 33 -0.01 -14.84 6.21
CA MET A 33 0.77 -14.24 5.13
C MET A 33 0.47 -14.96 3.81
N PHE A 34 0.48 -14.20 2.71
CA PHE A 34 0.35 -14.68 1.35
C PHE A 34 1.49 -14.12 0.50
N ALA A 35 2.30 -14.99 -0.12
CA ALA A 35 3.37 -14.55 -1.01
C ALA A 35 2.75 -14.04 -2.33
N SER A 36 2.96 -12.77 -2.65
CA SER A 36 2.37 -12.13 -3.83
C SER A 36 3.17 -10.91 -4.28
N ASN A 37 3.37 -10.80 -5.59
CA ASN A 37 3.87 -9.56 -6.17
C ASN A 37 2.70 -8.59 -6.39
N ALA A 38 2.60 -7.55 -5.58
CA ALA A 38 1.55 -6.55 -5.66
C ALA A 38 1.48 -5.82 -7.01
N ALA A 39 2.60 -5.72 -7.74
CA ALA A 39 2.66 -5.13 -9.07
C ALA A 39 2.11 -6.04 -10.18
N ASP A 40 1.95 -7.34 -9.91
CA ASP A 40 1.37 -8.31 -10.84
C ASP A 40 -0.15 -8.41 -10.64
N PHE A 41 -0.89 -8.09 -11.69
CA PHE A 41 -2.34 -8.07 -11.65
C PHE A 41 -2.96 -9.47 -11.46
N ALA A 42 -2.43 -10.49 -12.15
CA ALA A 42 -2.95 -11.84 -12.07
C ALA A 42 -2.64 -12.47 -10.70
N ALA A 43 -1.40 -12.31 -10.22
CA ALA A 43 -1.00 -12.77 -8.89
C ALA A 43 -1.85 -12.12 -7.79
N THR A 44 -2.10 -10.80 -7.88
CA THR A 44 -2.94 -10.09 -6.91
C THR A 44 -4.36 -10.63 -6.86
N ASN A 45 -5.00 -10.89 -8.02
CA ASN A 45 -6.34 -11.45 -8.04
C ASN A 45 -6.38 -12.85 -7.42
N ALA A 46 -5.44 -13.74 -7.78
CA ALA A 46 -5.34 -15.08 -7.19
C ALA A 46 -5.14 -15.01 -5.67
N THR A 47 -4.27 -14.11 -5.20
CA THR A 47 -4.05 -13.90 -3.76
C THR A 47 -5.31 -13.44 -3.03
N VAL A 48 -6.06 -12.51 -3.60
CA VAL A 48 -7.32 -12.03 -3.00
C VAL A 48 -8.36 -13.15 -2.94
N ASP A 49 -8.44 -14.02 -3.96
CA ASP A 49 -9.31 -15.19 -3.95
C ASP A 49 -8.92 -16.18 -2.83
N GLU A 50 -7.62 -16.41 -2.60
CA GLU A 50 -7.13 -17.23 -1.49
C GLU A 50 -7.46 -16.60 -0.13
N ILE A 51 -7.29 -15.27 0.01
CA ILE A 51 -7.66 -14.54 1.24
C ILE A 51 -9.15 -14.71 1.52
N VAL A 52 -10.02 -14.58 0.51
CA VAL A 52 -11.46 -14.75 0.68
C VAL A 52 -11.80 -16.20 1.06
N LYS A 53 -11.15 -17.19 0.45
CA LYS A 53 -11.32 -18.60 0.81
C LYS A 53 -10.94 -18.88 2.27
N GLU A 54 -9.89 -18.23 2.75
CA GLU A 54 -9.34 -18.41 4.10
C GLU A 54 -10.14 -17.67 5.18
N PHE A 55 -10.54 -16.42 4.91
CA PHE A 55 -11.15 -15.51 5.89
C PHE A 55 -12.65 -15.28 5.66
N GLY A 56 -13.19 -15.65 4.50
CA GLY A 56 -14.61 -15.51 4.13
C GLY A 56 -15.01 -14.11 3.67
N ARG A 57 -14.28 -13.07 4.04
CA ARG A 57 -14.59 -11.66 3.75
C ARG A 57 -13.37 -10.77 3.77
N VAL A 58 -13.52 -9.56 3.22
CA VAL A 58 -12.52 -8.48 3.33
C VAL A 58 -13.24 -7.20 3.75
N ASP A 59 -12.99 -6.71 4.95
CA ASP A 59 -13.62 -5.50 5.49
C ASP A 59 -12.77 -4.25 5.28
N ILE A 60 -11.46 -4.43 5.38
CA ILE A 60 -10.49 -3.33 5.30
C ILE A 60 -9.37 -3.74 4.36
N LEU A 61 -9.07 -2.90 3.38
CA LEU A 61 -7.86 -2.97 2.56
C LEU A 61 -6.92 -1.84 2.95
N VAL A 62 -5.66 -2.17 3.25
CA VAL A 62 -4.60 -1.19 3.44
C VAL A 62 -3.57 -1.37 2.31
N ASN A 63 -3.55 -0.45 1.37
CA ASN A 63 -2.55 -0.38 0.31
C ASN A 63 -1.31 0.33 0.87
N ASN A 64 -0.35 -0.43 1.37
CA ASN A 64 0.86 0.07 2.02
C ASN A 64 2.14 -0.17 1.21
N ALA A 65 2.16 -1.16 0.32
CA ALA A 65 3.34 -1.52 -0.46
C ALA A 65 3.92 -0.29 -1.20
N GLY A 66 5.23 -0.12 -1.12
CA GLY A 66 5.88 1.00 -1.77
C GLY A 66 7.39 0.92 -1.67
N ILE A 67 8.04 1.50 -2.68
CA ILE A 67 9.50 1.62 -2.79
C ILE A 67 9.88 3.03 -3.20
N THR A 68 11.14 3.38 -3.01
CA THR A 68 11.77 4.57 -3.57
C THR A 68 12.90 4.16 -4.50
N LYS A 69 13.15 4.95 -5.55
CA LYS A 69 14.31 4.90 -6.45
C LYS A 69 14.70 6.34 -6.78
N ASP A 70 15.23 7.01 -5.74
CA ASP A 70 15.46 8.44 -5.75
C ASP A 70 16.67 8.79 -6.60
N THR A 71 16.49 9.72 -7.54
CA THR A 71 17.55 10.32 -8.34
C THR A 71 17.04 11.57 -9.05
N LEU A 72 17.93 12.50 -9.38
CA LEU A 72 17.57 13.69 -10.14
C LEU A 72 16.94 13.31 -11.48
N LEU A 73 15.92 14.03 -11.91
CA LEU A 73 15.15 13.76 -13.14
C LEU A 73 16.04 13.49 -14.37
N MET A 74 17.09 14.29 -14.56
CA MET A 74 18.01 14.13 -15.70
C MET A 74 18.81 12.82 -15.69
N ARG A 75 18.87 12.13 -14.56
CA ARG A 75 19.60 10.87 -14.39
C ARG A 75 18.66 9.69 -14.14
N MET A 76 17.36 9.93 -14.03
CA MET A 76 16.36 8.91 -13.77
C MET A 76 16.21 8.03 -15.00
N SER A 77 16.41 6.72 -14.82
CA SER A 77 16.16 5.76 -15.89
C SER A 77 14.68 5.38 -15.96
N GLU A 78 14.26 4.86 -17.12
CA GLU A 78 12.92 4.32 -17.33
C GLU A 78 12.62 3.20 -16.34
N GLU A 79 13.59 2.31 -16.07
CA GLU A 79 13.42 1.20 -15.12
C GLU A 79 13.20 1.70 -13.69
N GLN A 80 13.86 2.80 -13.29
CA GLN A 80 13.65 3.40 -11.97
C GLN A 80 12.25 4.03 -11.86
N TRP A 81 11.79 4.67 -12.93
CA TRP A 81 10.44 5.21 -13.03
C TRP A 81 9.40 4.10 -12.97
N ASP A 82 9.49 3.11 -13.85
CA ASP A 82 8.54 2.01 -13.97
C ASP A 82 8.46 1.17 -12.71
N ALA A 83 9.59 0.88 -12.07
CA ALA A 83 9.62 0.14 -10.81
C ALA A 83 8.78 0.84 -9.73
N VAL A 84 8.94 2.16 -9.57
CA VAL A 84 8.20 2.94 -8.57
C VAL A 84 6.72 3.04 -8.93
N ILE A 85 6.37 3.33 -10.18
CA ILE A 85 4.97 3.41 -10.61
C ILE A 85 4.27 2.05 -10.45
N ASN A 86 4.91 0.96 -10.86
CA ASN A 86 4.34 -0.38 -10.77
C ASN A 86 4.13 -0.82 -9.33
N VAL A 87 5.12 -0.62 -8.45
CA VAL A 87 5.00 -1.05 -7.06
C VAL A 87 4.09 -0.12 -6.26
N ASN A 88 4.20 1.22 -6.41
CA ASN A 88 3.49 2.15 -5.54
C ASN A 88 2.05 2.42 -6.02
N LEU A 89 1.84 2.60 -7.34
CA LEU A 89 0.54 3.04 -7.86
C LEU A 89 -0.27 1.89 -8.48
N LYS A 90 0.36 1.09 -9.35
CA LYS A 90 -0.34 -0.02 -9.99
C LYS A 90 -0.79 -1.08 -8.98
N SER A 91 0.00 -1.34 -7.93
CA SER A 91 -0.40 -2.24 -6.84
C SER A 91 -1.69 -1.79 -6.15
N VAL A 92 -1.83 -0.48 -5.90
CA VAL A 92 -3.04 0.10 -5.32
C VAL A 92 -4.25 -0.16 -6.20
N PHE A 93 -4.11 0.02 -7.52
CA PHE A 93 -5.16 -0.34 -8.48
C PHE A 93 -5.47 -1.84 -8.43
N ASN A 94 -4.45 -2.70 -8.47
CA ASN A 94 -4.63 -4.16 -8.51
C ASN A 94 -5.44 -4.66 -7.31
N PHE A 95 -5.00 -4.36 -6.08
CA PHE A 95 -5.69 -4.78 -4.86
C PHE A 95 -7.06 -4.13 -4.71
N THR A 96 -7.18 -2.82 -4.97
CA THR A 96 -8.46 -2.13 -4.87
C THR A 96 -9.49 -2.73 -5.83
N LYS A 97 -9.11 -3.01 -7.07
CA LYS A 97 -9.99 -3.65 -8.05
C LYS A 97 -10.41 -5.05 -7.61
N ALA A 98 -9.47 -5.87 -7.13
CA ALA A 98 -9.75 -7.23 -6.70
C ALA A 98 -10.73 -7.26 -5.51
N VAL A 99 -10.54 -6.40 -4.49
CA VAL A 99 -11.42 -6.38 -3.31
C VAL A 99 -12.75 -5.65 -3.54
N SER A 100 -12.84 -4.71 -4.50
CA SER A 100 -14.06 -3.93 -4.73
C SER A 100 -15.26 -4.81 -5.07
N ALA A 101 -15.10 -5.86 -5.85
CA ALA A 101 -16.17 -6.79 -6.17
C ALA A 101 -16.70 -7.53 -4.93
N ILE A 102 -15.81 -7.81 -3.96
CA ILE A 102 -16.14 -8.47 -2.70
C ILE A 102 -16.90 -7.49 -1.79
N MET A 103 -16.35 -6.29 -1.59
CA MET A 103 -16.95 -5.24 -0.78
C MET A 103 -18.32 -4.78 -1.31
N LEU A 104 -18.50 -4.76 -2.65
CA LEU A 104 -19.80 -4.47 -3.28
C LEU A 104 -20.84 -5.50 -2.92
N ARG A 105 -20.51 -6.80 -2.92
CA ARG A 105 -21.41 -7.88 -2.47
C ARG A 105 -21.70 -7.77 -0.96
N GLN A 106 -20.71 -7.40 -0.16
CA GLN A 106 -20.85 -7.18 1.28
C GLN A 106 -21.66 -5.93 1.62
N LYS A 107 -21.76 -4.96 0.68
CA LYS A 107 -22.33 -3.62 0.89
C LYS A 107 -21.64 -2.87 2.05
N SER A 108 -20.38 -3.13 2.25
CA SER A 108 -19.54 -2.47 3.24
C SER A 108 -18.06 -2.68 2.92
N GLY A 109 -17.22 -1.70 3.28
CA GLY A 109 -15.79 -1.81 3.13
C GLY A 109 -15.07 -0.51 3.48
N SER A 110 -13.78 -0.62 3.76
CA SER A 110 -12.91 0.54 3.97
C SER A 110 -11.58 0.32 3.24
N ILE A 111 -11.26 1.21 2.33
CA ILE A 111 -10.01 1.20 1.57
C ILE A 111 -9.14 2.34 2.08
N ILE A 112 -7.92 2.05 2.49
CA ILE A 112 -6.93 3.01 2.98
C ILE A 112 -5.69 2.87 2.11
N SER A 113 -5.28 3.95 1.46
CA SER A 113 -4.12 3.95 0.58
C SER A 113 -3.06 4.91 1.11
N MET A 114 -1.83 4.38 1.29
CA MET A 114 -0.72 5.15 1.84
C MET A 114 -0.07 6.00 0.75
N SER A 115 -0.39 7.31 0.78
CA SER A 115 0.28 8.33 -0.01
C SER A 115 1.52 8.87 0.73
N SER A 116 1.84 10.13 0.55
CA SER A 116 2.92 10.87 1.22
C SER A 116 2.70 12.36 1.06
N VAL A 117 3.25 13.16 1.97
CA VAL A 117 3.37 14.63 1.76
C VAL A 117 4.14 14.96 0.48
N VAL A 118 5.10 14.12 0.09
CA VAL A 118 5.83 14.24 -1.18
C VAL A 118 4.90 14.12 -2.40
N GLY A 119 3.81 13.36 -2.30
CA GLY A 119 2.77 13.32 -3.33
C GLY A 119 1.91 14.59 -3.40
N VAL A 120 1.94 15.43 -2.37
CA VAL A 120 1.21 16.70 -2.32
C VAL A 120 2.11 17.88 -2.76
N SER A 121 3.34 17.95 -2.22
CA SER A 121 4.25 19.08 -2.42
C SER A 121 5.33 18.85 -3.48
N GLY A 122 5.61 17.59 -3.82
CA GLY A 122 6.81 17.21 -4.59
C GLY A 122 8.06 17.22 -3.72
N ASN A 123 9.15 16.64 -4.25
CA ASN A 123 10.48 16.73 -3.67
C ASN A 123 11.54 16.53 -4.75
N ALA A 124 12.64 17.29 -4.69
CA ALA A 124 13.75 17.16 -5.63
C ALA A 124 14.35 15.73 -5.55
N GLY A 125 14.62 15.11 -6.70
CA GLY A 125 15.13 13.75 -6.79
C GLY A 125 14.09 12.64 -6.60
N GLN A 126 12.82 12.98 -6.40
CA GLN A 126 11.73 12.01 -6.17
C GLN A 126 10.58 12.15 -7.17
N ALA A 127 10.86 12.52 -8.42
CA ALA A 127 9.80 12.74 -9.41
C ALA A 127 8.90 11.53 -9.62
N ASN A 128 9.46 10.30 -9.70
CA ASN A 128 8.73 9.04 -9.80
C ASN A 128 7.90 8.76 -8.55
N TYR A 129 8.48 8.92 -7.37
CA TYR A 129 7.81 8.70 -6.10
C TYR A 129 6.67 9.71 -5.89
N ALA A 130 6.94 11.01 -6.10
CA ALA A 130 5.93 12.08 -6.04
C ALA A 130 4.75 11.80 -6.98
N ALA A 131 5.03 11.46 -8.24
CA ALA A 131 4.01 11.10 -9.22
C ALA A 131 3.16 9.91 -8.76
N SER A 132 3.79 8.84 -8.25
CA SER A 132 3.09 7.67 -7.75
C SER A 132 2.17 8.00 -6.58
N LYS A 133 2.67 8.78 -5.61
CA LYS A 133 1.92 9.16 -4.40
C LYS A 133 0.81 10.19 -4.67
N ALA A 134 1.02 11.11 -5.61
CA ALA A 134 -0.03 11.99 -6.12
C ALA A 134 -1.11 11.21 -6.88
N GLY A 135 -0.71 10.24 -7.70
CA GLY A 135 -1.62 9.34 -8.40
C GLY A 135 -2.54 8.56 -7.46
N ILE A 136 -2.02 8.09 -6.32
CA ILE A 136 -2.81 7.43 -5.27
C ILE A 136 -3.92 8.36 -4.75
N ILE A 137 -3.64 9.64 -4.53
CA ILE A 137 -4.64 10.62 -4.06
C ILE A 137 -5.77 10.76 -5.08
N GLY A 138 -5.43 10.97 -6.35
CA GLY A 138 -6.42 11.10 -7.43
C GLY A 138 -7.25 9.82 -7.61
N PHE A 139 -6.59 8.67 -7.65
CA PHE A 139 -7.23 7.36 -7.73
C PHE A 139 -8.21 7.13 -6.57
N THR A 140 -7.78 7.38 -5.34
CA THR A 140 -8.61 7.18 -4.15
C THR A 140 -9.84 8.06 -4.15
N LYS A 141 -9.73 9.32 -4.58
CA LYS A 141 -10.88 10.25 -4.72
C LYS A 141 -11.92 9.72 -5.73
N SER A 142 -11.46 9.15 -6.85
CA SER A 142 -12.35 8.55 -7.85
C SER A 142 -13.05 7.31 -7.31
N VAL A 143 -12.31 6.40 -6.69
CA VAL A 143 -12.86 5.19 -6.04
C VAL A 143 -13.89 5.55 -4.95
N ALA A 144 -13.62 6.57 -4.14
CA ALA A 144 -14.55 7.03 -3.10
C ALA A 144 -15.89 7.50 -3.69
N LYS A 145 -15.86 8.23 -4.81
CA LYS A 145 -17.07 8.67 -5.52
C LYS A 145 -17.84 7.51 -6.15
N GLU A 146 -17.13 6.55 -6.74
CA GLU A 146 -17.70 5.40 -7.41
C GLU A 146 -18.36 4.42 -6.45
N LEU A 147 -17.71 4.12 -5.32
CA LEU A 147 -18.13 3.08 -4.38
C LEU A 147 -18.93 3.60 -3.18
N GLY A 148 -18.97 4.92 -2.97
CA GLY A 148 -19.57 5.54 -1.78
C GLY A 148 -21.07 5.21 -1.60
N SER A 149 -21.85 5.14 -2.71
CA SER A 149 -23.26 4.77 -2.69
C SER A 149 -23.52 3.33 -2.21
N ARG A 150 -22.47 2.51 -2.14
CA ARG A 150 -22.50 1.12 -1.68
C ARG A 150 -21.95 0.93 -0.27
N ASN A 151 -21.84 2.02 0.50
CA ASN A 151 -21.29 2.03 1.85
C ASN A 151 -19.82 1.54 1.92
N ILE A 152 -19.05 1.84 0.87
CA ILE A 152 -17.60 1.56 0.81
C ILE A 152 -16.88 2.90 0.86
N ARG A 153 -16.01 3.08 1.85
CA ARG A 153 -15.19 4.28 2.02
C ARG A 153 -13.81 4.06 1.43
N ALA A 154 -13.26 5.07 0.78
CA ALA A 154 -11.87 5.06 0.33
C ALA A 154 -11.20 6.37 0.74
N ASN A 155 -10.04 6.25 1.40
CA ASN A 155 -9.26 7.37 1.91
C ASN A 155 -7.78 7.20 1.59
N ALA A 156 -7.11 8.30 1.27
CA ALA A 156 -5.66 8.37 1.16
C ALA A 156 -5.10 9.05 2.42
N VAL A 157 -4.09 8.45 3.00
CA VAL A 157 -3.32 9.02 4.11
C VAL A 157 -1.99 9.50 3.55
N ALA A 158 -1.63 10.74 3.78
CA ALA A 158 -0.38 11.35 3.33
C ALA A 158 0.50 11.67 4.56
N PRO A 159 1.24 10.68 5.09
CA PRO A 159 2.13 10.92 6.23
C PRO A 159 3.23 11.93 5.87
N GLY A 160 3.64 12.70 6.86
CA GLY A 160 4.87 13.46 6.82
C GLY A 160 6.10 12.57 7.03
N PHE A 161 7.17 13.15 7.55
CA PHE A 161 8.37 12.41 7.85
C PHE A 161 8.15 11.50 9.07
N ILE A 162 8.34 10.18 8.87
CA ILE A 162 8.27 9.19 9.93
C ILE A 162 9.61 8.48 9.99
N ILE A 163 10.18 8.35 11.19
CA ILE A 163 11.42 7.60 11.41
C ILE A 163 11.12 6.11 11.25
N THR A 164 11.69 5.51 10.23
CA THR A 164 11.60 4.09 9.89
C THR A 164 12.96 3.61 9.37
N ASP A 165 13.14 2.31 9.18
CA ASP A 165 14.37 1.76 8.58
C ASP A 165 14.67 2.37 7.20
N MET A 166 13.64 2.70 6.43
CA MET A 166 13.75 3.37 5.12
C MET A 166 14.35 4.78 5.26
N THR A 167 13.99 5.53 6.32
CA THR A 167 14.42 6.90 6.55
C THR A 167 15.63 7.01 7.48
N ALA A 168 15.99 5.93 8.20
CA ALA A 168 17.15 5.88 9.09
C ALA A 168 18.49 6.05 8.35
N GLN A 169 18.51 5.73 7.05
CA GLN A 169 19.70 5.86 6.20
C GLN A 169 19.97 7.32 5.73
N LEU A 170 19.04 8.24 5.96
CA LEU A 170 19.20 9.65 5.61
C LEU A 170 20.13 10.35 6.60
N SER A 171 20.92 11.32 6.11
CA SER A 171 21.78 12.13 6.97
C SER A 171 20.97 12.94 8.01
N GLU A 172 21.60 13.29 9.13
CA GLU A 172 20.94 14.06 10.20
C GLU A 172 20.41 15.41 9.71
N ASP A 173 21.12 16.05 8.79
CA ASP A 173 20.74 17.34 8.24
C ASP A 173 19.47 17.24 7.39
N VAL A 174 19.38 16.21 6.53
CA VAL A 174 18.17 15.91 5.75
C VAL A 174 16.99 15.56 6.65
N ARG A 175 17.25 14.79 7.73
CA ARG A 175 16.18 14.47 8.70
C ARG A 175 15.65 15.71 9.41
N LYS A 176 16.50 16.66 9.78
CA LYS A 176 16.10 17.93 10.39
C LYS A 176 15.32 18.83 9.43
N GLU A 177 15.78 18.92 8.20
CA GLU A 177 15.10 19.71 7.16
C GLU A 177 13.67 19.18 6.88
N TRP A 178 13.49 17.86 6.86
CA TRP A 178 12.18 17.24 6.59
C TRP A 178 11.26 17.21 7.81
N ALA A 179 11.79 17.40 9.00
CA ALA A 179 11.01 17.46 10.24
C ALA A 179 10.53 18.89 10.61
N ALA A 180 11.06 19.92 9.91
CA ALA A 180 10.67 21.31 10.09
C ALA A 180 9.46 21.68 9.22
#